data_3d3b612c2b4686b68148be850cd10f80
#
_entry.id   3d3b612c2b4686b68148be850cd10f80
#
_cell.length_a   1.000
_cell.length_b   1.000
_cell.length_c   1.000
_cell.angle_alpha   90.00
_cell.angle_beta   90.00
_cell.angle_gamma   90.00
#
_symmetry.space_group_name_H-M   'P 1'
#
loop_
_entity.id
_entity.type
_entity.pdbx_description
1 polymer ?
#
loop_
_entity_poly.entity_id
_entity_poly.type
_entity_poly.pdbx_seq_one_letter_code
_entity_poly.pdbx_strand_id
1 'polypeptide(L)'
;MSLILDGTNGITNLTSINGGQLGGRRNIVYNGEMKVARRSASTTGLGAAAGYFTLDRWRMTINAASAGRYTMAQVADGPAGFANCLKLTTTTADTSIAASEYLILQQRFEGQDLQQLQKGTATAKQVTISFYVKGNASATYTCELNDIDNTRQIAQEFAVTTSWNRIELTFAADTSDPLDDD
;
A
#
# COMPACT_ATOMS: atom_id res chain seq x y z
N MET A 1 -33.53 -9.49 0.91
CA MET A 1 -33.15 -10.79 0.29
C MET A 1 -32.98 -11.79 1.41
N SER A 2 -33.71 -12.91 1.39
CA SER A 2 -33.58 -13.92 2.46
C SER A 2 -32.47 -14.91 2.09
N LEU A 3 -31.71 -15.35 3.09
CA LEU A 3 -30.77 -16.45 2.95
C LEU A 3 -31.57 -17.76 2.87
N ILE A 4 -31.37 -18.52 1.79
CA ILE A 4 -31.97 -19.83 1.63
C ILE A 4 -30.90 -20.88 1.91
N LEU A 5 -31.17 -21.73 2.90
CA LEU A 5 -30.38 -22.92 3.21
C LEU A 5 -31.07 -24.11 2.57
N ASP A 6 -30.42 -24.70 1.56
CA ASP A 6 -30.90 -25.88 0.87
C ASP A 6 -29.98 -27.05 1.20
N GLY A 7 -30.56 -28.12 1.76
CA GLY A 7 -29.79 -29.32 2.15
C GLY A 7 -29.18 -30.09 0.95
N THR A 8 -29.63 -29.82 -0.28
CA THR A 8 -29.10 -30.46 -1.48
C THR A 8 -28.00 -29.61 -2.13
N ASN A 9 -28.15 -28.29 -2.16
CA ASN A 9 -27.26 -27.36 -2.87
C ASN A 9 -26.45 -26.45 -1.93
N GLY A 10 -26.60 -26.60 -0.61
CA GLY A 10 -25.96 -25.76 0.37
C GLY A 10 -26.54 -24.33 0.39
N ILE A 11 -25.66 -23.33 0.51
CA ILE A 11 -26.07 -21.93 0.49
C ILE A 11 -26.02 -21.42 -0.95
N THR A 12 -27.19 -21.10 -1.52
CA THR A 12 -27.30 -20.57 -2.87
C THR A 12 -27.49 -19.06 -2.87
N ASN A 13 -27.11 -18.40 -3.96
CA ASN A 13 -27.24 -16.95 -4.17
C ASN A 13 -26.56 -16.05 -3.12
N LEU A 14 -25.58 -16.58 -2.41
CA LEU A 14 -24.77 -15.77 -1.52
C LEU A 14 -23.72 -15.03 -2.35
N THR A 15 -23.89 -13.75 -2.56
CA THR A 15 -22.96 -12.90 -3.33
C THR A 15 -21.92 -12.22 -2.45
N SER A 16 -22.20 -12.12 -1.16
CA SER A 16 -21.26 -11.56 -0.18
C SER A 16 -21.63 -11.95 1.25
N ILE A 17 -20.65 -11.95 2.15
CA ILE A 17 -20.86 -11.98 3.60
C ILE A 17 -20.46 -10.63 4.18
N ASN A 18 -21.39 -9.93 4.80
CA ASN A 18 -21.18 -8.58 5.38
C ASN A 18 -20.58 -7.59 4.35
N GLY A 19 -21.06 -7.65 3.09
CA GLY A 19 -20.57 -6.78 2.01
C GLY A 19 -19.19 -7.15 1.46
N GLY A 20 -18.59 -8.23 1.93
CA GLY A 20 -17.28 -8.67 1.46
C GLY A 20 -17.34 -9.89 0.54
N GLN A 21 -16.24 -10.21 -0.10
CA GLN A 21 -16.11 -11.38 -0.98
C GLN A 21 -16.37 -12.69 -0.24
N LEU A 22 -16.97 -13.65 -0.95
CA LEU A 22 -17.13 -15.02 -0.52
C LEU A 22 -15.83 -15.80 -0.73
N GLY A 23 -15.06 -15.94 0.30
CA GLY A 23 -13.78 -16.64 0.23
C GLY A 23 -12.67 -15.80 -0.41
N GLY A 24 -11.46 -16.31 -0.35
CA GLY A 24 -10.27 -15.70 -0.90
C GLY A 24 -9.56 -14.71 0.04
N ARG A 25 -8.40 -14.27 -0.40
CA ARG A 25 -7.53 -13.33 0.31
C ARG A 25 -8.04 -11.90 0.11
N ARG A 26 -8.70 -11.33 1.10
CA ARG A 26 -9.23 -9.95 1.03
C ARG A 26 -8.14 -8.89 1.08
N ASN A 27 -7.14 -9.09 1.92
CA ASN A 27 -6.03 -8.16 2.04
C ASN A 27 -4.83 -8.71 1.27
N ILE A 28 -4.45 -8.01 0.21
CA ILE A 28 -3.30 -8.36 -0.64
C ILE A 28 -2.00 -7.86 0.00
N VAL A 29 -2.07 -6.79 0.80
CA VAL A 29 -0.90 -6.16 1.41
C VAL A 29 -0.24 -7.08 2.43
N TYR A 30 1.05 -7.31 2.26
CA TYR A 30 1.89 -8.06 3.20
C TYR A 30 2.32 -7.16 4.35
N ASN A 31 2.31 -7.71 5.58
CA ASN A 31 2.79 -6.99 6.77
C ASN A 31 2.16 -5.59 6.93
N GLY A 32 0.87 -5.45 6.59
CA GLY A 32 0.14 -4.18 6.72
C GLY A 32 -0.02 -3.70 8.16
N GLU A 33 0.08 -4.61 9.15
CA GLU A 33 0.07 -4.30 10.57
C GLU A 33 1.43 -3.85 11.11
N MET A 34 2.46 -3.78 10.27
CA MET A 34 3.82 -3.35 10.62
C MET A 34 4.46 -4.17 11.76
N LYS A 35 4.11 -5.46 11.87
CA LYS A 35 4.58 -6.35 12.95
C LYS A 35 5.95 -6.98 12.70
N VAL A 36 6.28 -7.27 11.45
CA VAL A 36 7.47 -8.04 11.09
C VAL A 36 8.58 -7.11 10.64
N ALA A 37 9.68 -7.07 11.39
CA ALA A 37 10.87 -6.24 11.13
C ALA A 37 12.14 -7.09 11.34
N ARG A 38 12.36 -8.11 10.49
CA ARG A 38 13.46 -9.07 10.66
C ARG A 38 14.84 -8.51 10.35
N ARG A 39 14.93 -7.47 9.50
CA ARG A 39 16.21 -6.86 9.15
C ARG A 39 16.70 -5.96 10.26
N SER A 40 15.86 -5.05 10.71
CA SER A 40 16.13 -4.12 11.80
C SER A 40 14.82 -3.48 12.25
N ALA A 41 14.70 -3.15 13.52
CA ALA A 41 13.59 -2.32 14.00
C ALA A 41 13.77 -0.84 13.63
N SER A 42 15.01 -0.40 13.37
CA SER A 42 15.31 0.99 12.97
C SER A 42 16.60 1.05 12.17
N THR A 43 16.60 1.81 11.07
CA THR A 43 17.78 2.08 10.24
C THR A 43 17.82 3.56 9.91
N THR A 44 18.97 4.20 10.17
CA THR A 44 19.20 5.63 9.94
C THR A 44 20.17 5.89 8.78
N GLY A 45 20.26 7.15 8.35
CA GLY A 45 21.15 7.56 7.26
C GLY A 45 20.68 7.10 5.87
N LEU A 46 19.44 6.68 5.75
CA LEU A 46 18.86 6.25 4.48
C LEU A 46 18.69 7.43 3.52
N GLY A 47 18.85 7.19 2.22
CA GLY A 47 18.68 8.21 1.19
C GLY A 47 19.69 8.16 0.06
N ALA A 48 20.76 7.35 0.18
CA ALA A 48 21.75 7.17 -0.89
C ALA A 48 21.36 6.07 -1.88
N ALA A 49 20.50 5.13 -1.46
CA ALA A 49 20.06 4.01 -2.29
C ALA A 49 18.67 3.53 -1.87
N ALA A 50 18.00 2.89 -2.79
CA ALA A 50 16.73 2.21 -2.53
C ALA A 50 16.96 0.84 -1.87
N GLY A 51 16.04 0.40 -0.99
CA GLY A 51 16.17 -0.91 -0.33
C GLY A 51 15.05 -1.24 0.64
N TYR A 52 15.13 -2.47 1.17
CA TYR A 52 14.31 -2.97 2.27
C TYR A 52 15.13 -2.90 3.56
N PHE A 53 14.89 -1.90 4.40
CA PHE A 53 15.79 -1.57 5.51
C PHE A 53 15.30 -2.06 6.87
N THR A 54 13.99 -2.05 7.10
CA THR A 54 13.38 -2.40 8.40
C THR A 54 12.26 -3.40 8.24
N LEU A 55 11.04 -2.91 8.07
CA LEU A 55 9.83 -3.70 7.95
C LEU A 55 9.86 -4.59 6.71
N ASP A 56 9.51 -5.86 6.89
CA ASP A 56 9.47 -6.83 5.81
C ASP A 56 8.43 -6.43 4.75
N ARG A 57 8.82 -6.57 3.48
CA ARG A 57 8.04 -6.23 2.27
C ARG A 57 7.86 -4.72 2.01
N TRP A 58 8.28 -3.82 2.93
CA TRP A 58 8.24 -2.38 2.72
C TRP A 58 9.59 -1.86 2.23
N ARG A 59 9.59 -1.32 1.02
CA ARG A 59 10.77 -0.79 0.34
C ARG A 59 10.73 0.73 0.34
N MET A 60 11.84 1.36 0.68
CA MET A 60 12.05 2.78 0.42
C MET A 60 12.79 2.93 -0.89
N THR A 61 12.29 3.79 -1.76
CA THR A 61 12.94 4.18 -3.01
C THR A 61 13.11 5.69 -3.01
N ILE A 62 14.31 6.14 -3.31
CA ILE A 62 14.66 7.55 -3.36
C ILE A 62 15.56 7.78 -4.56
N ASN A 63 15.48 8.95 -5.16
CA ASN A 63 16.45 9.39 -6.14
C ASN A 63 17.78 9.67 -5.43
N ALA A 64 18.87 9.04 -5.88
CA ALA A 64 20.18 9.14 -5.25
C ALA A 64 20.79 10.56 -5.32
N ALA A 65 20.27 11.44 -6.17
CA ALA A 65 20.68 12.85 -6.23
C ALA A 65 20.18 13.69 -5.05
N SER A 66 19.11 13.21 -4.34
CA SER A 66 18.56 13.94 -3.20
C SER A 66 19.55 14.04 -2.05
N ALA A 67 19.67 15.24 -1.46
CA ALA A 67 20.43 15.49 -0.25
C ALA A 67 19.72 15.00 1.02
N GLY A 68 18.42 14.69 0.94
CA GLY A 68 17.59 14.22 2.05
C GLY A 68 18.11 12.93 2.68
N ARG A 69 18.09 12.86 4.01
CA ARG A 69 18.42 11.64 4.75
C ARG A 69 17.33 11.32 5.76
N TYR A 70 17.12 10.03 5.99
CA TYR A 70 15.96 9.54 6.72
C TYR A 70 16.31 8.43 7.69
N THR A 71 15.50 8.32 8.72
CA THR A 71 15.40 7.12 9.55
C THR A 71 14.07 6.43 9.26
N MET A 72 14.11 5.15 8.96
CA MET A 72 12.94 4.28 8.84
C MET A 72 12.88 3.37 10.05
N ALA A 73 11.76 3.36 10.78
CA ALA A 73 11.64 2.59 12.02
C ALA A 73 10.26 1.95 12.16
N GLN A 74 10.24 0.78 12.82
CA GLN A 74 9.04 0.24 13.46
C GLN A 74 8.91 0.90 14.82
N VAL A 75 7.77 1.50 15.11
CA VAL A 75 7.51 2.15 16.42
C VAL A 75 6.19 1.70 17.01
N ALA A 76 6.12 1.60 18.33
CA ALA A 76 4.92 1.21 19.08
C ALA A 76 3.96 2.41 19.26
N ASP A 77 3.56 3.01 18.14
CA ASP A 77 2.67 4.18 18.06
C ASP A 77 1.65 3.97 16.94
N GLY A 78 1.03 2.80 16.93
CA GLY A 78 0.00 2.46 15.95
C GLY A 78 -1.34 3.16 16.26
N PRO A 79 -2.23 3.31 15.26
CA PRO A 79 -3.61 3.74 15.50
C PRO A 79 -4.37 2.71 16.33
N ALA A 80 -5.55 3.09 16.81
CA ALA A 80 -6.39 2.18 17.61
C ALA A 80 -6.58 0.82 16.90
N GLY A 81 -6.29 -0.26 17.61
CA GLY A 81 -6.33 -1.64 17.10
C GLY A 81 -5.00 -2.15 16.50
N PHE A 82 -3.97 -1.30 16.36
CA PHE A 82 -2.67 -1.66 15.84
C PHE A 82 -1.55 -1.34 16.83
N ALA A 83 -0.70 -2.31 17.12
CA ALA A 83 0.39 -2.12 18.08
C ALA A 83 1.55 -1.28 17.53
N ASN A 84 1.80 -1.38 16.23
CA ASN A 84 2.96 -0.77 15.59
C ASN A 84 2.57 0.07 14.37
N CYS A 85 3.46 0.98 14.01
CA CYS A 85 3.44 1.64 12.70
C CYS A 85 4.84 1.70 12.10
N LEU A 86 4.91 1.97 10.82
CA LEU A 86 6.13 2.41 10.14
C LEU A 86 6.26 3.91 10.32
N LYS A 87 7.40 4.34 10.83
CA LYS A 87 7.73 5.76 10.95
C LYS A 87 8.92 6.09 10.05
N LEU A 88 8.73 7.11 9.22
CA LEU A 88 9.79 7.71 8.44
C LEU A 88 10.09 9.10 9.01
N THR A 89 11.35 9.35 9.41
CA THR A 89 11.75 10.61 10.00
C THR A 89 12.86 11.22 9.15
N THR A 90 12.70 12.46 8.72
CA THR A 90 13.75 13.21 8.04
C THR A 90 14.82 13.61 9.06
N THR A 91 16.06 13.19 8.84
CA THR A 91 17.23 13.51 9.68
C THR A 91 18.10 14.59 9.06
N THR A 92 18.08 14.68 7.73
CA THR A 92 18.66 15.81 6.98
C THR A 92 17.64 16.24 5.95
N ALA A 93 17.21 17.49 6.01
CA ALA A 93 16.29 18.04 5.03
C ALA A 93 17.02 18.31 3.71
N ASP A 94 16.35 18.00 2.59
CA ASP A 94 16.70 18.55 1.30
C ASP A 94 15.99 19.89 1.16
N THR A 95 16.76 20.96 1.00
CA THR A 95 16.23 22.32 0.89
C THR A 95 16.17 22.82 -0.55
N SER A 96 16.60 22.01 -1.51
CA SER A 96 16.62 22.35 -2.94
C SER A 96 16.19 21.16 -3.79
N ILE A 97 14.91 20.77 -3.63
CA ILE A 97 14.35 19.61 -4.29
C ILE A 97 14.19 19.87 -5.79
N ALA A 98 14.86 19.09 -6.62
CA ALA A 98 14.71 19.14 -8.07
C ALA A 98 13.45 18.38 -8.52
N ALA A 99 12.90 18.72 -9.68
CA ALA A 99 11.69 18.08 -10.21
C ALA A 99 11.81 16.57 -10.46
N SER A 100 13.03 16.05 -10.59
CA SER A 100 13.31 14.62 -10.77
C SER A 100 13.50 13.87 -9.45
N GLU A 101 13.53 14.55 -8.31
CA GLU A 101 13.74 13.94 -7.00
C GLU A 101 12.42 13.41 -6.43
N TYR A 102 12.50 12.24 -5.82
CA TYR A 102 11.35 11.59 -5.21
C TYR A 102 11.76 10.74 -4.01
N LEU A 103 10.82 10.55 -3.12
CA LEU A 103 10.88 9.58 -2.04
C LEU A 103 9.58 8.77 -2.08
N ILE A 104 9.70 7.46 -2.23
CA ILE A 104 8.58 6.54 -2.32
C ILE A 104 8.73 5.46 -1.26
N LEU A 105 7.67 5.25 -0.48
CA LEU A 105 7.48 4.07 0.35
C LEU A 105 6.55 3.13 -0.41
N GLN A 106 7.02 1.93 -0.75
CA GLN A 106 6.28 1.04 -1.63
C GLN A 106 6.30 -0.41 -1.15
N GLN A 107 5.31 -1.14 -1.63
CA GLN A 107 5.27 -2.59 -1.63
C GLN A 107 5.15 -3.07 -3.07
N ARG A 108 5.81 -4.17 -3.41
CA ARG A 108 5.73 -4.79 -4.73
C ARG A 108 4.94 -6.08 -4.64
N PHE A 109 4.11 -6.32 -5.63
CA PHE A 109 3.30 -7.51 -5.81
C PHE A 109 3.68 -8.14 -7.14
N GLU A 110 3.66 -9.46 -7.19
CA GLU A 110 3.83 -10.22 -8.43
C GLU A 110 2.46 -10.34 -9.13
N GLY A 111 2.44 -10.35 -10.45
CA GLY A 111 1.21 -10.42 -11.23
C GLY A 111 0.36 -11.63 -10.87
N GLN A 112 0.99 -12.77 -10.60
CA GLN A 112 0.30 -13.99 -10.15
C GLN A 112 -0.49 -13.82 -8.83
N ASP A 113 -0.03 -12.95 -7.92
CA ASP A 113 -0.75 -12.64 -6.66
C ASP A 113 -1.99 -11.75 -6.90
N LEU A 114 -2.09 -11.12 -8.06
CA LEU A 114 -3.11 -10.13 -8.41
C LEU A 114 -4.14 -10.63 -9.43
N GLN A 115 -4.09 -11.88 -9.88
CA GLN A 115 -4.97 -12.46 -10.91
C GLN A 115 -6.46 -12.30 -10.58
N GLN A 116 -6.82 -12.26 -9.30
CA GLN A 116 -8.18 -12.00 -8.84
C GLN A 116 -8.73 -10.63 -9.26
N LEU A 117 -7.88 -9.68 -9.61
CA LEU A 117 -8.28 -8.35 -10.10
C LEU A 117 -8.74 -8.39 -11.54
N GLN A 118 -8.45 -9.46 -12.29
CA GLN A 118 -8.84 -9.65 -13.68
C GLN A 118 -8.45 -8.46 -14.58
N LYS A 119 -7.31 -7.81 -14.26
CA LYS A 119 -6.80 -6.65 -15.01
C LYS A 119 -6.65 -7.01 -16.50
N GLY A 120 -6.92 -6.06 -17.38
CA GLY A 120 -6.90 -6.28 -18.84
C GLY A 120 -8.11 -6.99 -19.41
N THR A 121 -9.16 -7.23 -18.62
CA THR A 121 -10.40 -7.86 -19.08
C THR A 121 -11.61 -6.96 -18.90
N ALA A 122 -12.69 -7.24 -19.60
CA ALA A 122 -13.97 -6.52 -19.44
C ALA A 122 -14.58 -6.68 -18.03
N THR A 123 -14.11 -7.64 -17.25
CA THR A 123 -14.56 -7.93 -15.88
C THR A 123 -13.56 -7.49 -14.81
N ALA A 124 -12.56 -6.69 -15.19
CA ALA A 124 -11.56 -6.13 -14.27
C ALA A 124 -12.20 -5.48 -13.04
N LYS A 125 -11.53 -5.60 -11.90
CA LYS A 125 -12.06 -5.14 -10.60
C LYS A 125 -11.43 -3.81 -10.21
N GLN A 126 -12.23 -2.98 -9.55
CA GLN A 126 -11.73 -1.81 -8.82
C GLN A 126 -10.86 -2.25 -7.64
N VAL A 127 -9.87 -1.45 -7.31
CA VAL A 127 -9.00 -1.65 -6.14
C VAL A 127 -9.26 -0.53 -5.15
N THR A 128 -9.57 -0.90 -3.90
CA THR A 128 -9.63 0.06 -2.80
C THR A 128 -8.43 -0.16 -1.88
N ILE A 129 -7.62 0.88 -1.73
CA ILE A 129 -6.53 0.93 -0.76
C ILE A 129 -7.00 1.70 0.45
N SER A 130 -6.83 1.12 1.64
CA SER A 130 -7.09 1.84 2.89
C SER A 130 -5.93 1.66 3.86
N PHE A 131 -5.57 2.75 4.54
CA PHE A 131 -4.49 2.78 5.50
C PHE A 131 -4.70 3.90 6.52
N TYR A 132 -4.00 3.78 7.65
CA TYR A 132 -3.91 4.86 8.62
C TYR A 132 -2.63 5.65 8.42
N VAL A 133 -2.72 6.97 8.54
CA VAL A 133 -1.58 7.87 8.40
C VAL A 133 -1.69 9.03 9.38
N LYS A 134 -0.53 9.49 9.87
CA LYS A 134 -0.35 10.79 10.53
C LYS A 134 1.01 11.37 10.19
N GLY A 135 1.14 12.67 10.27
CA GLY A 135 2.40 13.40 10.10
C GLY A 135 2.73 14.26 11.33
N ASN A 136 3.84 14.97 11.26
CA ASN A 136 4.18 16.01 12.22
C ASN A 136 3.59 17.39 11.86
N ALA A 137 3.06 17.52 10.64
CA ALA A 137 2.38 18.68 10.12
C ALA A 137 1.33 18.25 9.09
N SER A 138 0.42 19.15 8.74
CA SER A 138 -0.51 18.93 7.63
C SER A 138 0.22 19.02 6.29
N ALA A 139 -0.03 18.04 5.42
CA ALA A 139 0.56 17.98 4.08
C ALA A 139 -0.33 17.15 3.15
N THR A 140 -0.11 17.28 1.84
CA THR A 140 -0.72 16.41 0.82
C THR A 140 0.33 15.44 0.30
N TYR A 141 -0.06 14.18 0.19
CA TYR A 141 0.76 13.11 -0.37
C TYR A 141 -0.01 12.39 -1.48
N THR A 142 0.69 11.61 -2.27
CA THR A 142 0.13 10.86 -3.38
C THR A 142 0.25 9.36 -3.11
N CYS A 143 -0.85 8.62 -3.34
CA CYS A 143 -0.86 7.17 -3.42
C CYS A 143 -0.96 6.76 -4.88
N GLU A 144 -0.06 5.90 -5.32
CA GLU A 144 0.05 5.47 -6.71
C GLU A 144 -0.04 3.94 -6.81
N LEU A 145 -0.77 3.48 -7.81
CA LEU A 145 -0.69 2.13 -8.35
C LEU A 145 0.12 2.20 -9.65
N ASN A 146 1.23 1.49 -9.67
CA ASN A 146 2.14 1.47 -10.81
C ASN A 146 2.26 0.03 -11.34
N ASP A 147 1.86 -0.15 -12.59
CA ASP A 147 2.06 -1.34 -13.38
C ASP A 147 3.34 -1.16 -14.20
N ILE A 148 4.42 -1.79 -13.74
CA ILE A 148 5.75 -1.61 -14.32
C ILE A 148 5.84 -2.29 -15.69
N ASP A 149 5.17 -3.43 -15.86
CA ASP A 149 5.24 -4.26 -17.07
C ASP A 149 4.63 -3.53 -18.27
N ASN A 150 3.50 -2.88 -18.04
CA ASN A 150 2.79 -2.12 -19.06
C ASN A 150 3.12 -0.62 -19.07
N THR A 151 4.05 -0.16 -18.21
CA THR A 151 4.42 1.28 -18.08
C THR A 151 3.18 2.16 -17.83
N ARG A 152 2.28 1.73 -16.94
CA ARG A 152 1.02 2.42 -16.62
C ARG A 152 0.94 2.75 -15.15
N GLN A 153 0.33 3.88 -14.84
CA GLN A 153 0.14 4.31 -13.46
C GLN A 153 -1.15 5.07 -13.29
N ILE A 154 -1.70 5.02 -12.07
CA ILE A 154 -2.81 5.85 -11.63
C ILE A 154 -2.55 6.32 -10.21
N ALA A 155 -2.80 7.58 -9.94
CA ALA A 155 -2.49 8.21 -8.67
C ALA A 155 -3.67 8.99 -8.12
N GLN A 156 -3.76 9.06 -6.79
CA GLN A 156 -4.71 9.91 -6.06
C GLN A 156 -4.00 10.59 -4.90
N GLU A 157 -4.35 11.85 -4.67
CA GLU A 157 -3.85 12.61 -3.53
C GLU A 157 -4.65 12.29 -2.26
N PHE A 158 -3.99 12.41 -1.11
CA PHE A 158 -4.61 12.33 0.20
C PHE A 158 -3.98 13.30 1.19
N ALA A 159 -4.80 13.82 2.10
CA ALA A 159 -4.36 14.73 3.13
C ALA A 159 -3.83 13.98 4.37
N VAL A 160 -2.72 14.46 4.91
CA VAL A 160 -2.14 14.01 6.17
C VAL A 160 -2.29 15.13 7.19
N THR A 161 -2.62 14.76 8.43
CA THR A 161 -2.71 15.66 9.57
C THR A 161 -1.83 15.16 10.72
N THR A 162 -1.81 15.89 11.84
CA THR A 162 -1.05 15.49 13.05
C THR A 162 -1.73 14.39 13.87
N SER A 163 -2.95 14.00 13.50
CA SER A 163 -3.70 12.91 14.12
C SER A 163 -3.78 11.70 13.20
N TRP A 164 -3.96 10.51 13.76
CA TRP A 164 -4.23 9.32 12.97
C TRP A 164 -5.56 9.45 12.21
N ASN A 165 -5.50 9.39 10.89
CA ASN A 165 -6.65 9.37 10.00
C ASN A 165 -6.62 8.10 9.15
N ARG A 166 -7.81 7.52 8.94
CA ARG A 166 -7.98 6.44 7.98
C ARG A 166 -8.26 7.05 6.60
N ILE A 167 -7.44 6.69 5.65
CA ILE A 167 -7.58 7.06 4.25
C ILE A 167 -8.17 5.87 3.49
N GLU A 168 -9.08 6.12 2.57
CA GLU A 168 -9.64 5.16 1.63
C GLU A 168 -9.61 5.75 0.23
N LEU A 169 -8.93 5.07 -0.68
CA LEU A 169 -8.78 5.48 -2.07
C LEU A 169 -9.25 4.35 -2.97
N THR A 170 -10.20 4.61 -3.84
CA THR A 170 -10.71 3.62 -4.80
C THR A 170 -10.22 3.97 -6.19
N PHE A 171 -9.47 3.07 -6.78
CA PHE A 171 -8.94 3.17 -8.13
C PHE A 171 -9.84 2.42 -9.10
N ALA A 172 -10.08 3.03 -10.26
CA ALA A 172 -10.88 2.42 -11.32
C ALA A 172 -10.26 1.10 -11.81
N ALA A 173 -11.11 0.20 -12.28
CA ALA A 173 -10.67 -1.02 -12.92
C ALA A 173 -9.89 -0.69 -14.20
N ASP A 174 -8.76 -1.37 -14.42
CA ASP A 174 -8.02 -1.30 -15.67
C ASP A 174 -8.40 -2.47 -16.57
N THR A 175 -9.06 -2.15 -17.68
CA THR A 175 -9.55 -3.14 -18.65
C THR A 175 -8.61 -3.30 -19.85
N SER A 176 -7.48 -2.57 -19.89
CA SER A 176 -6.66 -2.45 -21.11
C SER A 176 -5.60 -3.53 -21.23
N ASP A 177 -4.76 -3.70 -20.22
CA ASP A 177 -3.58 -4.56 -20.31
C ASP A 177 -3.54 -5.55 -19.13
N PRO A 178 -3.35 -6.86 -19.38
CA PRO A 178 -3.23 -7.85 -18.30
C PRO A 178 -1.95 -7.62 -17.49
N LEU A 179 -1.88 -8.21 -16.30
CA LEU A 179 -0.65 -8.36 -15.55
C LEU A 179 0.10 -9.60 -16.06
N ASP A 180 1.41 -9.51 -16.13
CA ASP A 180 2.24 -10.67 -16.41
C ASP A 180 2.26 -11.63 -15.22
N ASP A 181 2.63 -12.88 -15.45
CA ASP A 181 2.59 -13.95 -14.44
C ASP A 181 3.91 -14.11 -13.65
N ASP A 182 4.86 -13.20 -13.83
CA ASP A 182 6.18 -13.23 -13.17
C ASP A 182 6.20 -12.66 -11.74
#